data_67c41d8d3256ef7ce8078ff059589056
#
_entry.id   67c41d8d3256ef7ce8078ff059589056
#
_cell.length_a   1.000
_cell.length_b   1.000
_cell.length_c   1.000
_cell.angle_alpha   90.00
_cell.angle_beta   90.00
_cell.angle_gamma   90.00
#
_symmetry.space_group_name_H-M   'P 1'
#
loop_
_entity.id
_entity.type
_entity.pdbx_description
1 polymer ?
#
loop_
_entity_poly.entity_id
_entity_poly.type
_entity_poly.pdbx_seq_one_letter_code
_entity_poly.pdbx_strand_id
1 'polypeptide(L)'
;MNKILVLGISPGFAGSPQKSMSIQRVKRWMAKCGYEQTDYDWRNLVDEAGALPKMKEVTIKRREVSNYEKVVCLGNKPEQWCKSVKIEHLKVPHPSGLNRQWNNPEMETITINNLNNYLAL
;
A
#
# COMPACT_ATOMS: atom_id res chain seq x y z
N MET A 1 -13.67 10.62 -6.00
CA MET A 1 -12.78 9.47 -5.80
C MET A 1 -11.52 9.66 -6.62
N ASN A 2 -10.36 9.40 -6.03
CA ASN A 2 -9.09 9.50 -6.73
C ASN A 2 -8.90 8.31 -7.68
N LYS A 3 -7.95 8.44 -8.61
CA LYS A 3 -7.62 7.37 -9.57
C LYS A 3 -6.66 6.33 -9.01
N ILE A 4 -5.95 6.69 -7.95
CA ILE A 4 -4.90 5.86 -7.33
C ILE A 4 -5.38 5.38 -5.97
N LEU A 5 -5.23 4.08 -5.72
CA LEU A 5 -5.46 3.47 -4.42
C LEU A 5 -4.15 2.91 -3.87
N VAL A 6 -3.86 3.25 -2.61
CA VAL A 6 -2.84 2.57 -1.81
C VAL A 6 -3.57 1.57 -0.93
N LEU A 7 -3.25 0.29 -1.08
CA LEU A 7 -3.93 -0.81 -0.39
C LEU A 7 -3.00 -1.44 0.65
N GLY A 8 -3.35 -1.28 1.92
CA GLY A 8 -2.65 -1.87 3.05
C GLY A 8 -3.37 -3.09 3.62
N ILE A 9 -2.84 -3.63 4.69
CA ILE A 9 -3.39 -4.83 5.35
C ILE A 9 -4.51 -4.44 6.31
N SER A 10 -4.19 -3.60 7.30
CA SER A 10 -5.09 -3.17 8.37
C SER A 10 -4.61 -1.83 8.91
N PRO A 11 -5.49 -1.08 9.57
CA PRO A 11 -5.06 0.12 10.30
C PRO A 11 -4.07 -0.26 11.40
N GLY A 12 -3.06 0.58 11.63
CA GLY A 12 -2.20 0.43 12.80
C GLY A 12 -2.91 0.90 14.06
N PHE A 13 -2.39 0.49 15.21
CA PHE A 13 -2.88 1.00 16.48
C PHE A 13 -2.59 2.50 16.61
N ALA A 14 -3.53 3.26 17.17
CA ALA A 14 -3.37 4.69 17.41
C ALA A 14 -2.11 4.93 18.26
N GLY A 15 -1.26 5.88 17.85
CA GLY A 15 -0.01 6.20 18.52
C GLY A 15 1.12 5.19 18.33
N SER A 16 0.92 4.15 17.52
CA SER A 16 1.95 3.16 17.24
C SER A 16 3.11 3.78 16.44
N PRO A 17 4.38 3.60 16.88
CA PRO A 17 5.53 4.05 16.08
C PRO A 17 5.58 3.41 14.68
N GLN A 18 5.21 2.13 14.56
CA GLN A 18 5.19 1.44 13.28
C GLN A 18 4.17 2.04 12.33
N LYS A 19 2.98 2.39 12.83
CA LYS A 19 1.96 3.07 12.04
C LYS A 19 2.49 4.41 11.52
N SER A 20 3.09 5.22 12.39
CA SER A 20 3.64 6.52 12.03
C SER A 20 4.73 6.39 10.96
N MET A 21 5.65 5.45 11.13
CA MET A 21 6.74 5.19 10.17
C MET A 21 6.22 4.73 8.81
N SER A 22 5.24 3.84 8.81
CA SER A 22 4.63 3.33 7.57
C SER A 22 3.95 4.46 6.79
N ILE A 23 3.15 5.27 7.47
CA ILE A 23 2.45 6.39 6.85
C ILE A 23 3.44 7.41 6.28
N GLN A 24 4.43 7.81 7.07
CA GLN A 24 5.43 8.79 6.64
C GLN A 24 6.22 8.29 5.43
N ARG A 25 6.56 7.01 5.42
CA ARG A 25 7.31 6.42 4.32
C ARG A 25 6.53 6.44 3.02
N VAL A 26 5.27 6.02 3.06
CA VAL A 26 4.39 6.03 1.87
C VAL A 26 4.16 7.47 1.38
N LYS A 27 3.90 8.40 2.29
CA LYS A 27 3.76 9.82 1.95
C LYS A 27 4.99 10.35 1.22
N ARG A 28 6.17 10.00 1.71
CA ARG A 28 7.43 10.42 1.08
C ARG A 28 7.59 9.83 -0.32
N TRP A 29 7.29 8.55 -0.49
CA TRP A 29 7.35 7.91 -1.82
C TRP A 29 6.41 8.58 -2.80
N MET A 30 5.17 8.78 -2.41
CA MET A 30 4.16 9.39 -3.27
C MET A 30 4.51 10.83 -3.60
N ALA A 31 5.00 11.61 -2.63
CA ALA A 31 5.43 12.98 -2.86
C ALA A 31 6.57 13.05 -3.88
N LYS A 32 7.52 12.12 -3.82
CA LYS A 32 8.62 12.05 -4.79
C LYS A 32 8.15 11.67 -6.20
N CYS A 33 6.99 11.05 -6.31
CA CYS A 33 6.33 10.78 -7.59
C CYS A 33 5.41 11.92 -8.04
N GLY A 34 5.30 13.00 -7.27
CA GLY A 34 4.48 14.16 -7.61
C GLY A 34 3.06 14.12 -7.06
N TYR A 35 2.77 13.26 -6.10
CA TYR A 35 1.41 13.10 -5.54
C TYR A 35 1.35 13.51 -4.07
N GLU A 36 0.38 14.39 -3.75
CA GLU A 36 0.05 14.76 -2.39
C GLU A 36 -0.97 13.78 -1.80
N GLN A 37 -1.23 13.87 -0.48
CA GLN A 37 -2.17 12.97 0.20
C GLN A 37 -3.60 13.03 -0.36
N THR A 38 -3.99 14.15 -0.92
CA THR A 38 -5.31 14.34 -1.52
C THR A 38 -5.43 13.74 -2.91
N ASP A 39 -4.32 13.28 -3.49
CA ASP A 39 -4.28 12.74 -4.86
C ASP A 39 -4.49 11.23 -4.92
N TYR A 40 -4.49 10.56 -3.79
CA TYR A 40 -4.71 9.12 -3.71
C TYR A 40 -5.55 8.76 -2.48
N ASP A 41 -6.23 7.61 -2.57
CA ASP A 41 -6.97 7.05 -1.45
C ASP A 41 -6.15 5.94 -0.79
N TRP A 42 -6.37 5.76 0.51
CA TRP A 42 -5.75 4.66 1.27
C TRP A 42 -6.85 3.78 1.85
N ARG A 43 -6.84 2.49 1.51
CA ARG A 43 -7.76 1.50 2.05
C ARG A 43 -6.97 0.31 2.59
N ASN A 44 -7.63 -0.50 3.41
CA ASN A 44 -7.02 -1.70 3.98
C ASN A 44 -7.89 -2.92 3.67
N LEU A 45 -7.27 -4.11 3.70
CA LEU A 45 -8.00 -5.37 3.48
C LEU A 45 -9.06 -5.60 4.55
N VAL A 46 -8.80 -5.15 5.78
CA VAL A 46 -9.72 -5.23 6.92
C VAL A 46 -9.66 -3.93 7.71
N ASP A 47 -10.72 -3.68 8.49
CA ASP A 47 -10.81 -2.45 9.29
C ASP A 47 -10.31 -2.61 10.73
N GLU A 48 -10.10 -3.84 11.20
CA GLU A 48 -9.63 -4.08 12.56
C GLU A 48 -8.17 -3.69 12.72
N ALA A 49 -7.87 -2.79 13.66
CA ALA A 49 -6.52 -2.31 13.90
C ALA A 49 -5.58 -3.45 14.29
N GLY A 50 -4.40 -3.50 13.64
CA GLY A 50 -3.37 -4.49 13.92
C GLY A 50 -3.67 -5.91 13.43
N ALA A 51 -4.78 -6.12 12.74
CA ALA A 51 -5.14 -7.46 12.27
C ALA A 51 -4.21 -7.94 11.16
N LEU A 52 -3.94 -9.25 11.16
CA LEU A 52 -3.23 -9.96 10.09
C LEU A 52 -4.19 -11.00 9.51
N PRO A 53 -5.09 -10.59 8.62
CA PRO A 53 -6.16 -11.47 8.16
C PRO A 53 -5.65 -12.60 7.27
N LYS A 54 -6.32 -13.75 7.36
CA LYS A 54 -6.23 -14.77 6.31
C LYS A 54 -7.05 -14.27 5.11
N MET A 55 -6.80 -14.83 3.92
CA MET A 55 -7.50 -14.36 2.71
C MET A 55 -9.03 -14.43 2.85
N LYS A 56 -9.55 -15.47 3.50
CA LYS A 56 -10.99 -15.61 3.73
C LYS A 56 -11.58 -14.58 4.71
N GLU A 57 -10.73 -13.90 5.46
CA GLU A 57 -11.14 -12.90 6.46
C GLU A 57 -11.13 -11.48 5.92
N VAL A 58 -10.67 -11.30 4.68
CA VAL A 58 -10.61 -9.99 4.02
C VAL A 58 -12.03 -9.46 3.83
N THR A 59 -12.27 -8.22 4.28
CA THR A 59 -13.59 -7.61 4.24
C THR A 59 -13.77 -6.60 3.11
N ILE A 60 -12.67 -6.06 2.56
CA ILE A 60 -12.77 -5.16 1.40
C ILE A 60 -13.34 -5.93 0.20
N LYS A 61 -14.16 -5.27 -0.59
CA LYS A 61 -14.81 -5.90 -1.75
C LYS A 61 -14.05 -5.58 -3.03
N ARG A 62 -14.00 -6.56 -3.95
CA ARG A 62 -13.37 -6.37 -5.26
C ARG A 62 -13.88 -5.13 -5.97
N ARG A 63 -15.19 -4.87 -5.93
CA ARG A 63 -15.79 -3.70 -6.58
C ARG A 63 -15.28 -2.37 -6.04
N GLU A 64 -14.88 -2.33 -4.76
CA GLU A 64 -14.34 -1.12 -4.14
C GLU A 64 -12.94 -0.80 -4.66
N VAL A 65 -12.19 -1.81 -5.05
CA VAL A 65 -10.80 -1.67 -5.52
C VAL A 65 -10.73 -1.58 -7.04
N SER A 66 -11.59 -2.29 -7.75
CA SER A 66 -11.54 -2.34 -9.22
C SER A 66 -11.92 -1.02 -9.90
N ASN A 67 -12.49 -0.08 -9.16
CA ASN A 67 -12.83 1.25 -9.69
C ASN A 67 -11.61 2.18 -9.83
N TYR A 68 -10.49 1.82 -9.20
CA TYR A 68 -9.27 2.61 -9.29
C TYR A 68 -8.48 2.27 -10.55
N GLU A 69 -7.85 3.27 -11.16
CA GLU A 69 -7.01 3.04 -12.34
C GLU A 69 -5.67 2.41 -11.98
N LYS A 70 -5.15 2.75 -10.80
CA LYS A 70 -3.87 2.25 -10.29
C LYS A 70 -4.05 1.77 -8.86
N VAL A 71 -3.49 0.60 -8.57
CA VAL A 71 -3.55 0.00 -7.23
C VAL A 71 -2.13 -0.33 -6.79
N VAL A 72 -1.70 0.27 -5.69
CA VAL A 72 -0.38 0.02 -5.09
C VAL A 72 -0.58 -0.83 -3.84
N CYS A 73 -0.05 -2.05 -3.86
CA CYS A 73 -0.16 -3.00 -2.75
C CYS A 73 1.05 -2.89 -1.82
N LEU A 74 0.79 -2.65 -0.54
CA LEU A 74 1.83 -2.54 0.48
C LEU A 74 2.16 -3.93 1.04
N GLY A 75 3.08 -4.62 0.40
CA GLY A 75 3.55 -5.93 0.83
C GLY A 75 2.77 -7.09 0.22
N ASN A 76 3.02 -8.30 0.76
CA ASN A 76 2.56 -9.54 0.15
C ASN A 76 1.06 -9.81 0.29
N LYS A 77 0.45 -9.48 1.44
CA LYS A 77 -0.97 -9.79 1.66
C LYS A 77 -1.92 -9.05 0.73
N PRO A 78 -1.81 -7.73 0.57
CA PRO A 78 -2.62 -7.03 -0.43
C PRO A 78 -2.37 -7.55 -1.84
N GLU A 79 -1.13 -7.88 -2.19
CA GLU A 79 -0.81 -8.47 -3.48
C GLU A 79 -1.50 -9.81 -3.68
N GLN A 80 -1.44 -10.71 -2.70
CA GLN A 80 -2.10 -12.01 -2.78
C GLN A 80 -3.60 -11.85 -3.01
N TRP A 81 -4.22 -10.92 -2.31
CA TRP A 81 -5.63 -10.67 -2.48
C TRP A 81 -5.95 -10.14 -3.89
N CYS A 82 -5.19 -9.15 -4.36
CA CYS A 82 -5.39 -8.62 -5.72
C CYS A 82 -5.23 -9.70 -6.80
N LYS A 83 -4.23 -10.58 -6.64
CA LYS A 83 -4.05 -11.72 -7.55
C LYS A 83 -5.25 -12.66 -7.51
N SER A 84 -5.79 -12.94 -6.32
CA SER A 84 -6.92 -13.85 -6.16
C SER A 84 -8.20 -13.33 -6.81
N VAL A 85 -8.38 -12.01 -6.86
CA VAL A 85 -9.56 -11.37 -7.47
C VAL A 85 -9.25 -10.76 -8.84
N LYS A 86 -8.06 -11.00 -9.38
CA LYS A 86 -7.63 -10.60 -10.72
C LYS A 86 -7.69 -9.08 -10.94
N ILE A 87 -7.12 -8.35 -10.00
CA ILE A 87 -6.95 -6.89 -10.10
C ILE A 87 -5.48 -6.59 -10.43
N GLU A 88 -5.26 -5.80 -11.49
CA GLU A 88 -3.93 -5.31 -11.82
C GLU A 88 -3.42 -4.39 -10.70
N HIS A 89 -2.16 -4.54 -10.35
CA HIS A 89 -1.56 -3.80 -9.24
C HIS A 89 -0.04 -3.76 -9.37
N LEU A 90 0.58 -2.87 -8.58
CA LEU A 90 2.01 -2.92 -8.30
C LEU A 90 2.20 -3.26 -6.83
N LYS A 91 3.07 -4.23 -6.53
CA LYS A 91 3.49 -4.48 -5.15
C LYS A 91 4.73 -3.66 -4.84
N VAL A 92 4.73 -3.02 -3.68
CA VAL A 92 5.93 -2.43 -3.09
C VAL A 92 6.23 -3.14 -1.77
N PRO A 93 7.50 -3.12 -1.28
CA PRO A 93 7.81 -3.69 0.02
C PRO A 93 6.96 -3.02 1.12
N HIS A 94 6.58 -3.80 2.14
CA HIS A 94 5.80 -3.25 3.23
C HIS A 94 6.53 -2.08 3.89
N PRO A 95 5.88 -0.93 4.11
CA PRO A 95 6.55 0.28 4.59
C PRO A 95 6.91 0.28 6.07
N SER A 96 6.55 -0.76 6.83
CA SER A 96 6.85 -0.87 8.25
C SER A 96 8.36 -0.76 8.51
N GLY A 97 8.73 -0.04 9.57
CA GLY A 97 10.12 0.01 10.03
C GLY A 97 10.68 -1.33 10.47
N LEU A 98 9.82 -2.33 10.71
CA LEU A 98 10.23 -3.70 11.05
C LEU A 98 10.62 -4.53 9.83
N ASN A 99 10.35 -4.06 8.63
CA ASN A 99 10.71 -4.76 7.40
C ASN A 99 12.21 -4.61 7.14
N ARG A 100 12.92 -5.73 7.15
CA ARG A 100 14.38 -5.78 6.99
C ARG A 100 14.87 -5.31 5.62
N GLN A 101 14.01 -5.27 4.61
CA GLN A 101 14.39 -4.78 3.29
C GLN A 101 14.88 -3.34 3.33
N TRP A 102 14.43 -2.54 4.31
CA TRP A 102 14.86 -1.16 4.47
C TRP A 102 16.29 -1.02 5.03
N ASN A 103 16.92 -2.13 5.42
CA ASN A 103 18.34 -2.15 5.77
C ASN A 103 19.24 -2.00 4.54
N ASN A 104 18.71 -2.25 3.35
CA ASN A 104 19.41 -1.98 2.09
C ASN A 104 19.15 -0.51 1.70
N PRO A 105 20.17 0.35 1.65
CA PRO A 105 19.98 1.77 1.38
C PRO A 105 19.43 2.08 -0.02
N GLU A 106 19.55 1.14 -0.97
CA GLU A 106 19.03 1.32 -2.32
C GLU A 106 17.55 0.95 -2.46
N MET A 107 16.98 0.26 -1.48
CA MET A 107 15.62 -0.27 -1.58
C MET A 107 14.58 0.84 -1.75
N GLU A 108 14.72 1.95 -1.05
CA GLU A 108 13.78 3.06 -1.18
C GLU A 108 13.84 3.68 -2.57
N THR A 109 15.04 3.87 -3.10
CA THR A 109 15.22 4.40 -4.46
C THR A 109 14.58 3.49 -5.50
N ILE A 110 14.80 2.19 -5.40
CA ILE A 110 14.19 1.20 -6.28
C ILE A 110 12.65 1.26 -6.18
N THR A 111 12.12 1.34 -4.97
CA THR A 111 10.68 1.42 -4.73
C THR A 111 10.08 2.67 -5.37
N ILE A 112 10.69 3.82 -5.17
CA ILE A 112 10.24 5.09 -5.74
C ILE A 112 10.27 5.04 -7.27
N ASN A 113 11.32 4.50 -7.85
CA ASN A 113 11.44 4.36 -9.30
C ASN A 113 10.34 3.45 -9.87
N ASN A 114 10.07 2.33 -9.22
CA ASN A 114 9.01 1.41 -9.63
C ASN A 114 7.63 2.07 -9.54
N LEU A 115 7.38 2.80 -8.45
CA LEU A 115 6.14 3.55 -8.28
C LEU A 115 5.98 4.60 -9.38
N ASN A 116 7.02 5.39 -9.61
CA ASN A 116 6.95 6.46 -10.62
C ASN A 116 6.65 5.90 -12.01
N ASN A 117 7.31 4.80 -12.38
CA ASN A 117 7.08 4.15 -13.66
C ASN A 117 5.66 3.61 -13.78
N TYR A 118 5.16 2.95 -12.73
CA TYR A 118 3.81 2.38 -12.72
C TYR A 118 2.73 3.46 -12.79
N LEU A 119 2.88 4.51 -11.96
CA LEU A 119 1.87 5.58 -11.89
C LEU A 119 1.83 6.45 -13.14
N ALA A 120 2.89 6.45 -13.93
CA ALA A 120 2.97 7.20 -15.19
C ALA A 120 2.36 6.46 -16.38
N LEU A 121 2.02 5.20 -16.23
CA LEU A 121 1.44 4.40 -17.34
C LEU A 121 0.09 4.92 -17.83
#